data_0e1889755bcc383ec7fca44506f55d58
#
_entry.id   0e1889755bcc383ec7fca44506f55d58
#
_cell.length_a   1.000
_cell.length_b   1.000
_cell.length_c   1.000
_cell.angle_alpha   90.00
_cell.angle_beta   90.00
_cell.angle_gamma   90.00
#
_symmetry.space_group_name_H-M   'P 1'
#
loop_
_entity.id
_entity.type
_entity.pdbx_description
1 polymer ?
#
loop_
_entity_poly.entity_id
_entity_poly.type
_entity_poly.pdbx_seq_one_letter_code
_entity_poly.pdbx_strand_id
1 'polypeptide(L)'
;MRKYETVFVLSPEIIEDQVNSTVDKVKSIIEKSNGKIENVDFWGKKKLAYEINKKNEGYFILIDFCSDEDFPKELDRNFRIMDLVIRHIIVKKD
;
A
#
# COMPACT_ATOMS: atom_id res chain seq x y z
N MET A 1 1.06 -11.67 17.00
CA MET A 1 1.22 -10.90 15.76
C MET A 1 1.92 -9.59 16.01
N ARG A 2 2.62 -9.10 15.02
CA ARG A 2 3.31 -7.81 15.09
C ARG A 2 2.48 -6.76 14.38
N LYS A 3 2.68 -5.51 14.78
CA LYS A 3 1.98 -4.36 14.18
C LYS A 3 2.86 -3.72 13.12
N TYR A 4 2.26 -3.46 11.97
CA TYR A 4 2.94 -2.85 10.83
C TYR A 4 2.09 -1.74 10.24
N GLU A 5 2.76 -0.87 9.51
CA GLU A 5 2.12 0.19 8.75
C GLU A 5 2.71 0.16 7.35
N THR A 6 1.86 0.22 6.35
CA THR A 6 2.33 0.37 4.98
C THR A 6 1.74 1.65 4.39
N VAL A 7 2.59 2.39 3.68
CA VAL A 7 2.14 3.52 2.86
C VAL A 7 2.53 3.18 1.44
N PHE A 8 1.57 3.25 0.54
CA PHE A 8 1.85 3.02 -0.87
C PHE A 8 1.23 4.11 -1.72
N VAL A 9 1.86 4.35 -2.85
CA VAL A 9 1.50 5.44 -3.76
C VAL A 9 1.10 4.84 -5.09
N LEU A 10 -0.08 5.21 -5.57
CA LEU A 10 -0.61 4.74 -6.84
C LEU A 10 -0.41 5.80 -7.93
N SER A 11 -0.32 5.36 -9.17
CA SER A 11 -0.16 6.24 -10.32
C SER A 11 -1.23 7.34 -10.33
N PRO A 12 -0.85 8.60 -10.62
CA PRO A 12 -1.83 9.70 -10.63
C PRO A 12 -2.82 9.60 -11.78
N GLU A 13 -2.57 8.75 -12.76
CA GLU A 13 -3.45 8.55 -13.91
C GLU A 13 -4.57 7.54 -13.62
N ILE A 14 -4.58 6.97 -12.41
CA ILE A 14 -5.56 5.98 -12.00
C ILE A 14 -6.91 6.65 -11.72
N ILE A 15 -8.00 5.97 -12.08
CA ILE A 15 -9.36 6.44 -11.75
C ILE A 15 -9.77 5.91 -10.37
N GLU A 16 -10.79 6.53 -9.78
CA GLU A 16 -11.21 6.19 -8.41
C GLU A 16 -11.58 4.73 -8.24
N ASP A 17 -12.27 4.13 -9.19
CA ASP A 17 -12.63 2.70 -9.11
C ASP A 17 -11.39 1.81 -9.03
N GLN A 18 -10.33 2.19 -9.74
CA GLN A 18 -9.07 1.44 -9.70
C GLN A 18 -8.34 1.64 -8.37
N VAL A 19 -8.46 2.83 -7.77
CA VAL A 19 -7.90 3.08 -6.44
C VAL A 19 -8.54 2.12 -5.44
N ASN A 20 -9.87 2.07 -5.44
CA ASN A 20 -10.62 1.21 -4.52
C ASN A 20 -10.32 -0.27 -4.74
N SER A 21 -10.27 -0.72 -5.98
CA SER A 21 -9.99 -2.13 -6.28
C SER A 21 -8.56 -2.51 -5.90
N THR A 22 -7.61 -1.59 -6.07
CA THR A 22 -6.22 -1.84 -5.67
C THR A 22 -6.10 -1.94 -4.15
N VAL A 23 -6.76 -1.05 -3.42
CA VAL A 23 -6.77 -1.09 -1.95
C VAL A 23 -7.43 -2.38 -1.47
N ASP A 24 -8.55 -2.78 -2.07
CA ASP A 24 -9.22 -4.03 -1.72
C ASP A 24 -8.31 -5.23 -1.97
N LYS A 25 -7.54 -5.21 -3.04
CA LYS A 25 -6.58 -6.27 -3.33
C LYS A 25 -5.51 -6.37 -2.26
N VAL A 26 -4.95 -5.23 -1.83
CA VAL A 26 -3.94 -5.21 -0.77
C VAL A 26 -4.54 -5.73 0.54
N LYS A 27 -5.75 -5.29 0.89
CA LYS A 27 -6.43 -5.79 2.08
C LYS A 27 -6.64 -7.29 2.02
N SER A 28 -7.05 -7.80 0.87
CA SER A 28 -7.25 -9.23 0.66
C SER A 28 -5.97 -10.03 0.85
N ILE A 29 -4.85 -9.52 0.33
CA ILE A 29 -3.55 -10.16 0.48
C ILE A 29 -3.20 -10.28 1.97
N ILE A 30 -3.41 -9.22 2.73
CA ILE A 30 -3.14 -9.21 4.17
C ILE A 30 -4.05 -10.22 4.90
N GLU A 31 -5.34 -10.18 4.60
CA GLU A 31 -6.32 -11.04 5.29
C GLU A 31 -6.14 -12.53 4.97
N LYS A 32 -5.77 -12.85 3.73
CA LYS A 32 -5.52 -14.24 3.34
C LYS A 32 -4.31 -14.86 4.02
N SER A 33 -3.40 -14.03 4.52
CA SER A 33 -2.24 -14.50 5.28
C SER A 33 -2.53 -14.60 6.78
N ASN A 34 -3.81 -14.52 7.17
CA ASN A 34 -4.26 -14.48 8.55
C ASN A 34 -3.90 -13.17 9.25
N GLY A 35 -3.58 -12.14 8.48
CA GLY A 35 -3.36 -10.81 9.02
C GLY A 35 -4.67 -10.12 9.34
N LYS A 36 -4.58 -9.04 10.07
CA LYS A 36 -5.75 -8.25 10.47
C LYS A 36 -5.56 -6.79 10.08
N ILE A 37 -6.55 -6.24 9.40
CA ILE A 37 -6.57 -4.81 9.06
C ILE A 37 -7.04 -4.02 10.27
N GLU A 38 -6.24 -3.06 10.71
CA GLU A 38 -6.59 -2.18 11.84
C GLU A 38 -7.18 -0.86 11.36
N ASN A 39 -6.61 -0.30 10.29
CA ASN A 39 -7.04 1.00 9.78
C ASN A 39 -6.65 1.15 8.32
N VAL A 40 -7.49 1.84 7.55
CA VAL A 40 -7.18 2.21 6.17
C VAL A 40 -7.44 3.71 6.05
N ASP A 41 -6.43 4.44 5.57
CA ASP A 41 -6.52 5.89 5.46
C ASP A 41 -6.18 6.31 4.03
N PHE A 42 -7.11 6.98 3.37
CA PHE A 42 -6.94 7.50 2.01
C PHE A 42 -6.50 8.96 2.11
N TRP A 43 -5.23 9.20 1.79
CA TRP A 43 -4.70 10.57 1.85
C TRP A 43 -5.00 11.36 0.59
N GLY A 44 -5.36 10.67 -0.49
CA GLY A 44 -5.69 11.30 -1.75
C GLY A 44 -4.47 11.61 -2.59
N LYS A 45 -4.68 12.42 -3.63
CA LYS A 45 -3.65 12.78 -4.58
C LYS A 45 -2.74 13.86 -3.99
N LYS A 46 -1.45 13.59 -3.95
CA LYS A 46 -0.46 14.53 -3.40
C LYS A 46 0.78 14.58 -4.29
N LYS A 47 1.52 15.68 -4.18
CA LYS A 47 2.78 15.83 -4.87
C LYS A 47 3.85 14.97 -4.23
N LEU A 48 4.69 14.38 -5.06
CA LEU A 48 5.85 13.62 -4.60
C LEU A 48 6.99 14.59 -4.29
N ALA A 49 7.84 14.22 -3.32
CA ALA A 49 9.00 15.04 -2.98
C ALA A 49 9.98 15.14 -4.16
N TYR A 50 10.01 14.11 -5.01
CA TYR A 50 10.79 14.08 -6.23
C TYR A 50 10.06 13.21 -7.25
N GLU A 51 10.39 13.39 -8.51
CA GLU A 51 9.73 12.69 -9.60
C GLU A 51 10.07 11.19 -9.59
N ILE A 52 9.04 10.35 -9.78
CA ILE A 52 9.20 8.90 -9.88
C ILE A 52 8.58 8.48 -11.22
N ASN A 53 9.38 7.85 -12.09
CA ASN A 53 8.93 7.41 -13.41
C ASN A 53 8.26 8.55 -14.18
N LYS A 54 8.82 9.75 -14.12
CA LYS A 54 8.31 10.98 -14.75
C LYS A 54 6.97 11.42 -14.20
N LYS A 55 6.58 10.92 -13.01
CA LYS A 55 5.37 11.32 -12.32
C LYS A 55 5.74 12.13 -11.08
N ASN A 56 5.10 13.27 -10.90
CA ASN A 56 5.35 14.15 -9.76
C ASN A 56 4.21 14.18 -8.76
N GLU A 57 3.18 13.33 -8.97
CA GLU A 57 2.04 13.19 -8.08
C GLU A 57 1.68 11.72 -7.95
N GLY A 58 0.87 11.41 -6.94
CA GLY A 58 0.32 10.07 -6.77
C GLY A 58 -0.76 10.04 -5.72
N TYR A 59 -1.52 8.95 -5.69
CA TYR A 59 -2.53 8.70 -4.65
C TYR A 59 -1.86 7.96 -3.51
N PHE A 60 -1.91 8.55 -2.31
CA PHE A 60 -1.31 8.00 -1.10
C PHE A 60 -2.34 7.28 -0.27
N ILE A 61 -2.04 6.05 0.11
CA ILE A 61 -2.89 5.23 0.99
C ILE A 61 -2.03 4.67 2.11
N LEU A 62 -2.56 4.71 3.32
CA LEU A 62 -1.94 4.12 4.49
C LEU A 62 -2.81 2.98 5.00
N ILE A 63 -2.20 1.84 5.32
CA ILE A 63 -2.89 0.73 5.95
C ILE A 63 -2.10 0.31 7.19
N ASP A 64 -2.77 0.31 8.35
CA ASP A 64 -2.23 -0.28 9.56
C ASP A 64 -2.76 -1.71 9.66
N PHE A 65 -1.86 -2.65 9.92
CA PHE A 65 -2.26 -4.05 10.00
C PHE A 65 -1.38 -4.82 10.99
N CYS A 66 -1.88 -5.99 11.39
CA CYS A 66 -1.12 -6.95 12.18
C CYS A 66 -0.89 -8.19 11.35
N SER A 67 0.29 -8.79 11.47
CA SER A 67 0.60 -10.03 10.77
C SER A 67 1.77 -10.74 11.46
N ASP A 68 2.07 -11.94 10.98
CA ASP A 68 3.29 -12.65 11.37
C ASP A 68 4.50 -11.92 10.81
N GLU A 69 5.66 -12.13 11.40
CA GLU A 69 6.90 -11.47 11.01
C GLU A 69 7.37 -11.77 9.59
N ASP A 70 6.94 -12.89 9.03
CA ASP A 70 7.33 -13.30 7.68
C ASP A 70 6.50 -12.64 6.58
N PHE A 71 5.31 -12.15 6.92
CA PHE A 71 4.40 -11.62 5.93
C PHE A 71 4.86 -10.34 5.23
N PRO A 72 5.52 -9.37 5.91
CA PRO A 72 5.93 -8.14 5.22
C PRO A 72 6.76 -8.36 3.95
N LYS A 73 7.60 -9.39 3.93
CA LYS A 73 8.38 -9.72 2.73
C LYS A 73 7.47 -10.13 1.57
N GLU A 74 6.42 -10.87 1.87
CA GLU A 74 5.44 -11.29 0.86
C GLU A 74 4.65 -10.09 0.36
N LEU A 75 4.24 -9.20 1.26
CA LEU A 75 3.53 -7.98 0.86
C LEU A 75 4.41 -7.10 -0.03
N ASP A 76 5.68 -6.93 0.34
CA ASP A 76 6.64 -6.18 -0.46
C ASP A 76 6.73 -6.74 -1.88
N ARG A 77 6.84 -8.04 -2.00
CA ARG A 77 6.93 -8.71 -3.31
C ARG A 77 5.65 -8.47 -4.13
N ASN A 78 4.48 -8.53 -3.48
CA ASN A 78 3.21 -8.25 -4.16
C ASN A 78 3.16 -6.82 -4.68
N PHE A 79 3.60 -5.85 -3.88
CA PHE A 79 3.64 -4.46 -4.35
C PHE A 79 4.53 -4.29 -5.58
N ARG A 80 5.66 -5.00 -5.63
CA ARG A 80 6.61 -4.87 -6.74
C ARG A 80 6.04 -5.34 -8.07
N ILE A 81 5.08 -6.24 -8.06
CA ILE A 81 4.45 -6.75 -9.29
C ILE A 81 3.14 -6.04 -9.61
N MET A 82 2.69 -5.10 -8.79
CA MET A 82 1.47 -4.34 -9.03
C MET A 82 1.80 -3.09 -9.84
N ASP A 83 1.43 -3.07 -11.11
CA ASP A 83 1.79 -2.00 -12.03
C ASP A 83 1.34 -0.62 -11.59
N LEU A 84 0.22 -0.53 -10.89
CA LEU A 84 -0.32 0.76 -10.46
C LEU A 84 0.39 1.33 -9.22
N VAL A 85 1.16 0.51 -8.52
CA VAL A 85 1.92 0.95 -7.34
C VAL A 85 3.27 1.49 -7.81
N ILE A 86 3.49 2.79 -7.65
CA ILE A 86 4.74 3.42 -8.08
C ILE A 86 5.76 3.53 -6.95
N ARG A 87 5.31 3.43 -5.71
CA ARG A 87 6.19 3.44 -4.54
C ARG A 87 5.46 2.80 -3.35
N HIS A 88 6.23 2.17 -2.47
CA HIS A 88 5.67 1.62 -1.23
C HIS A 88 6.74 1.53 -0.15
N ILE A 89 6.30 1.58 1.10
CA ILE A 89 7.13 1.29 2.26
C ILE A 89 6.32 0.43 3.23
N ILE A 90 7.01 -0.36 4.02
CA ILE A 90 6.40 -1.15 5.09
C ILE A 90 7.26 -0.93 6.34
N VAL A 91 6.64 -0.51 7.43
CA VAL A 91 7.33 -0.15 8.65
C VAL A 91 6.76 -0.98 9.81
N LYS A 92 7.64 -1.50 10.65
CA LYS A 92 7.24 -2.19 11.87
C LYS A 92 6.97 -1.13 12.93
N LYS A 93 5.83 -1.23 13.62
CA LYS A 93 5.39 -0.22 14.57
C LYS A 93 5.71 -0.54 16.03
N ASP A 94 5.90 -1.80 16.37
CA ASP A 94 6.17 -2.19 17.76
C ASP A 94 7.58 -2.74 18.02
#